data_199827cee2c37291f683a83079203ffb
#
_entry.id   199827cee2c37291f683a83079203ffb
#
_cell.length_a   1.000
_cell.length_b   1.000
_cell.length_c   1.000
_cell.angle_alpha   90.00
_cell.angle_beta   90.00
_cell.angle_gamma   90.00
#
_symmetry.space_group_name_H-M   'P 1'
#
loop_
_entity.id
_entity.type
_entity.pdbx_description
1 polymer ?
#
loop_
_entity_poly.entity_id
_entity_poly.type
_entity_poly.pdbx_seq_one_letter_code
_entity_poly.pdbx_strand_id
1 'polypeptide(L)'
;MEKDIRKSVIAGTWYPGDPGVLRREIRRYFENASPAPVGGRIVGLVSPHAGYRYSGQIAAHGYRLVEGQRYDAVVVIGPSHRVLFGGASVWPSGGYETPLGVVPIDAELAGAILGADPVMNADRKPHAAEHSVEIQLPFLQEALGSFSFVPIVMGTQDVRTCESVAEAVFRAAKGKDILVVGSSDLSHFHSYEQATRLDGIVVDLVRKRDYRALARELEEGSCEACGGGPVVATMLVAEKA
;
A
#
# COMPACT_ATOMS: atom_id res chain seq x y z
N MET A 1 8.77 25.24 13.91
CA MET A 1 9.43 24.14 13.13
C MET A 1 8.55 23.86 11.92
N GLU A 2 9.08 24.07 10.73
CA GLU A 2 8.42 23.67 9.50
C GLU A 2 8.14 22.18 9.60
N LYS A 3 6.88 21.76 9.41
CA LYS A 3 6.52 20.35 9.45
C LYS A 3 7.25 19.67 8.30
N ASP A 4 7.93 18.58 8.58
CA ASP A 4 8.64 17.74 7.62
C ASP A 4 7.64 17.06 6.67
N ILE A 5 7.21 17.79 5.64
CA ILE A 5 6.16 17.38 4.70
C ILE A 5 6.79 16.95 3.38
N ARG A 6 6.59 15.68 3.04
CA ARG A 6 6.89 15.18 1.69
C ARG A 6 5.84 15.71 0.72
N LYS A 7 6.30 16.49 -0.23
CA LYS A 7 5.45 17.03 -1.31
C LYS A 7 5.00 15.92 -2.25
N SER A 8 3.79 16.08 -2.81
CA SER A 8 3.31 15.19 -3.87
C SER A 8 4.25 15.22 -5.07
N VAL A 9 4.51 14.05 -5.66
CA VAL A 9 5.34 13.90 -6.86
C VAL A 9 4.55 13.46 -8.08
N ILE A 10 3.29 13.08 -7.92
CA ILE A 10 2.42 12.57 -8.99
C ILE A 10 1.10 13.34 -9.16
N ALA A 11 0.83 14.36 -8.33
CA ALA A 11 -0.33 15.22 -8.50
C ALA A 11 -0.29 15.95 -9.84
N GLY A 12 -1.42 15.97 -10.55
CA GLY A 12 -1.56 16.54 -11.88
C GLY A 12 -1.06 15.65 -13.03
N THR A 13 -0.50 14.49 -12.72
CA THR A 13 0.02 13.53 -13.73
C THR A 13 -0.64 12.16 -13.62
N TRP A 14 -0.63 11.54 -12.44
CA TRP A 14 -1.18 10.20 -12.21
C TRP A 14 -2.60 10.26 -11.61
N TYR A 15 -2.91 11.34 -10.94
CA TYR A 15 -4.25 11.72 -10.50
C TYR A 15 -4.41 13.25 -10.61
N PRO A 16 -5.64 13.80 -10.63
CA PRO A 16 -5.86 15.24 -10.77
C PRO A 16 -5.16 16.06 -9.68
N GLY A 17 -4.49 17.17 -10.10
CA GLY A 17 -3.85 18.10 -9.17
C GLY A 17 -4.83 19.08 -8.50
N ASP A 18 -6.01 19.30 -9.09
CA ASP A 18 -7.07 20.08 -8.47
C ASP A 18 -7.84 19.25 -7.45
N PRO A 19 -7.99 19.70 -6.20
CA PRO A 19 -8.63 18.91 -5.13
C PRO A 19 -10.10 18.62 -5.40
N GLY A 20 -10.80 19.55 -6.04
CA GLY A 20 -12.22 19.38 -6.37
C GLY A 20 -12.44 18.36 -7.49
N VAL A 21 -11.57 18.38 -8.51
CA VAL A 21 -11.58 17.39 -9.59
C VAL A 21 -11.25 16.00 -9.06
N LEU A 22 -10.18 15.89 -8.26
CA LEU A 22 -9.73 14.63 -7.67
C LEU A 22 -10.82 14.00 -6.80
N ARG A 23 -11.45 14.79 -5.92
CA ARG A 23 -12.54 14.31 -5.06
C ARG A 23 -13.73 13.80 -5.87
N ARG A 24 -14.15 14.52 -6.91
CA ARG A 24 -15.25 14.07 -7.78
C ARG A 24 -14.91 12.79 -8.54
N GLU A 25 -13.66 12.66 -8.98
CA GLU A 25 -13.22 11.46 -9.69
C GLU A 25 -13.23 10.23 -8.78
N ILE A 26 -12.68 10.33 -7.56
CA ILE A 26 -12.69 9.22 -6.58
C ILE A 26 -14.14 8.84 -6.21
N ARG A 27 -15.01 9.82 -5.96
CA ARG A 27 -16.43 9.57 -5.65
C ARG A 27 -17.13 8.82 -6.78
N ARG A 28 -16.87 9.20 -8.04
CA ARG A 28 -17.40 8.47 -9.19
C ARG A 28 -16.89 7.03 -9.24
N TYR A 29 -15.62 6.78 -8.92
CA TYR A 29 -15.11 5.42 -8.81
C TYR A 29 -15.82 4.64 -7.68
N PHE A 30 -16.05 5.26 -6.54
CA PHE A 30 -16.82 4.63 -5.45
C PHE A 30 -18.26 4.33 -5.83
N GLU A 31 -18.96 5.25 -6.51
CA GLU A 31 -20.34 5.04 -6.99
C GLU A 31 -20.44 3.85 -7.95
N ASN A 32 -19.42 3.66 -8.78
CA ASN A 32 -19.35 2.55 -9.73
C ASN A 32 -18.80 1.24 -9.12
N ALA A 33 -18.32 1.28 -7.88
CA ALA A 33 -17.79 0.11 -7.18
C ALA A 33 -18.89 -0.57 -6.37
N SER A 34 -19.14 -1.85 -6.65
CA SER A 34 -20.09 -2.68 -5.94
C SER A 34 -19.40 -3.96 -5.44
N PRO A 35 -18.48 -3.85 -4.48
CA PRO A 35 -17.81 -5.03 -3.93
C PRO A 35 -18.79 -5.90 -3.15
N ALA A 36 -18.61 -7.21 -3.21
CA ALA A 36 -19.36 -8.12 -2.35
C ALA A 36 -19.03 -7.80 -0.87
N PRO A 37 -20.04 -7.82 0.02
CA PRO A 37 -19.80 -7.62 1.44
C PRO A 37 -18.80 -8.64 2.00
N VAL A 38 -17.86 -8.16 2.79
CA VAL A 38 -16.91 -9.01 3.51
C VAL A 38 -17.26 -8.98 4.99
N GLY A 39 -17.41 -10.17 5.58
CA GLY A 39 -17.68 -10.28 7.02
C GLY A 39 -16.43 -10.02 7.86
N GLY A 40 -16.63 -9.47 9.06
CA GLY A 40 -15.55 -9.19 10.00
C GLY A 40 -14.82 -7.88 9.75
N ARG A 41 -13.68 -7.71 10.44
CA ARG A 41 -12.82 -6.55 10.34
C ARG A 41 -11.83 -6.72 9.19
N ILE A 42 -11.69 -5.71 8.32
CA ILE A 42 -10.68 -5.71 7.28
C ILE A 42 -9.38 -5.20 7.89
N VAL A 43 -8.37 -6.04 7.91
CA VAL A 43 -7.02 -5.74 8.40
C VAL A 43 -6.07 -5.40 7.25
N GLY A 44 -6.26 -6.03 6.09
CA GLY A 44 -5.38 -5.86 4.94
C GLY A 44 -6.16 -5.62 3.65
N LEU A 45 -5.63 -4.74 2.81
CA LEU A 45 -6.05 -4.53 1.43
C LEU A 45 -4.85 -4.66 0.50
N VAL A 46 -5.06 -5.20 -0.70
CA VAL A 46 -4.12 -5.07 -1.81
C VAL A 46 -4.74 -4.12 -2.83
N SER A 47 -4.00 -3.09 -3.22
CA SER A 47 -4.49 -2.05 -4.12
C SER A 47 -3.48 -1.74 -5.22
N PRO A 48 -3.92 -1.58 -6.47
CA PRO A 48 -3.04 -1.20 -7.57
C PRO A 48 -2.51 0.23 -7.41
N HIS A 49 -1.41 0.54 -8.12
CA HIS A 49 -0.77 1.84 -8.04
C HIS A 49 -0.45 2.48 -9.41
N ALA A 50 -1.08 2.04 -10.49
CA ALA A 50 -1.08 2.76 -11.74
C ALA A 50 -1.85 4.09 -11.63
N GLY A 51 -1.69 4.99 -12.60
CA GLY A 51 -2.46 6.23 -12.63
C GLY A 51 -3.98 5.97 -12.59
N TYR A 52 -4.73 6.83 -11.93
CA TYR A 52 -6.16 6.63 -11.64
C TYR A 52 -7.02 6.32 -12.86
N ARG A 53 -6.68 6.91 -14.02
CA ARG A 53 -7.39 6.58 -15.28
C ARG A 53 -7.29 5.10 -15.68
N TYR A 54 -6.30 4.37 -15.18
CA TYR A 54 -6.05 2.96 -15.50
C TYR A 54 -6.52 2.03 -14.40
N SER A 55 -6.17 2.31 -13.15
CA SER A 55 -6.42 1.41 -12.02
C SER A 55 -7.37 1.97 -10.96
N GLY A 56 -7.77 3.26 -11.04
CA GLY A 56 -8.59 3.89 -10.00
C GLY A 56 -9.92 3.18 -9.77
N GLN A 57 -10.60 2.71 -10.83
CA GLN A 57 -11.84 1.95 -10.68
C GLN A 57 -11.62 0.63 -9.95
N ILE A 58 -10.51 -0.05 -10.16
CA ILE A 58 -10.19 -1.30 -9.46
C ILE A 58 -9.85 -1.02 -7.99
N ALA A 59 -9.00 0.00 -7.73
CA ALA A 59 -8.68 0.42 -6.37
C ALA A 59 -9.94 0.75 -5.57
N ALA A 60 -10.93 1.41 -6.18
CA ALA A 60 -12.18 1.78 -5.54
C ALA A 60 -12.95 0.60 -4.95
N HIS A 61 -12.90 -0.59 -5.56
CA HIS A 61 -13.57 -1.78 -5.00
C HIS A 61 -12.99 -2.17 -3.63
N GLY A 62 -11.67 -2.07 -3.44
CA GLY A 62 -11.03 -2.33 -2.16
C GLY A 62 -11.34 -1.24 -1.14
N TYR A 63 -11.16 0.03 -1.51
CA TYR A 63 -11.39 1.16 -0.59
C TYR A 63 -12.85 1.35 -0.20
N ARG A 64 -13.80 0.98 -1.06
CA ARG A 64 -15.23 0.98 -0.74
C ARG A 64 -15.56 0.07 0.44
N LEU A 65 -14.83 -1.03 0.61
CA LEU A 65 -15.04 -1.96 1.73
C LEU A 65 -14.65 -1.38 3.09
N VAL A 66 -13.81 -0.37 3.13
CA VAL A 66 -13.36 0.29 4.37
C VAL A 66 -13.95 1.69 4.53
N GLU A 67 -14.83 2.12 3.63
CA GLU A 67 -15.46 3.45 3.68
C GLU A 67 -16.22 3.66 5.00
N GLY A 68 -15.97 4.80 5.66
CA GLY A 68 -16.59 5.16 6.94
C GLY A 68 -16.06 4.37 8.14
N GLN A 69 -15.12 3.44 7.94
CA GLN A 69 -14.49 2.72 9.05
C GLN A 69 -13.44 3.61 9.74
N ARG A 70 -13.11 3.28 10.98
CA ARG A 70 -12.07 3.95 11.76
C ARG A 70 -11.00 2.95 12.12
N TYR A 71 -9.76 3.38 11.98
CA TYR A 71 -8.56 2.65 12.37
C TYR A 71 -7.71 3.56 13.24
N ASP A 72 -6.96 2.99 14.18
CA ASP A 72 -6.01 3.74 15.00
C ASP A 72 -4.86 4.29 14.15
N ALA A 73 -4.42 3.51 13.16
CA ALA A 73 -3.47 3.94 12.14
C ALA A 73 -3.60 3.12 10.85
N VAL A 74 -3.04 3.64 9.77
CA VAL A 74 -2.92 2.94 8.48
C VAL A 74 -1.42 2.69 8.20
N VAL A 75 -1.06 1.50 7.74
CA VAL A 75 0.28 1.21 7.23
C VAL A 75 0.19 0.99 5.72
N VAL A 76 0.92 1.78 4.93
CA VAL A 76 0.95 1.61 3.47
C VAL A 76 2.33 1.10 3.08
N ILE A 77 2.37 -0.09 2.48
CA ILE A 77 3.59 -0.75 2.05
C ILE A 77 3.63 -0.75 0.52
N GLY A 78 4.66 -0.15 -0.07
CA GLY A 78 4.87 -0.12 -1.52
C GLY A 78 6.27 -0.58 -1.91
N PRO A 79 6.48 -1.00 -3.18
CA PRO A 79 7.79 -1.31 -3.70
C PRO A 79 8.58 -0.04 -4.02
N SER A 80 9.90 -0.14 -4.09
CA SER A 80 10.76 0.93 -4.58
C SER A 80 10.98 0.81 -6.08
N HIS A 81 10.52 1.79 -6.85
CA HIS A 81 10.72 1.87 -8.30
C HIS A 81 11.91 2.76 -8.70
N ARG A 82 12.42 3.58 -7.79
CA ARG A 82 13.38 4.64 -8.09
C ARG A 82 14.74 4.46 -7.44
N VAL A 83 14.81 3.74 -6.34
CA VAL A 83 16.03 3.58 -5.56
C VAL A 83 16.26 2.10 -5.26
N LEU A 84 17.44 1.58 -5.59
CA LEU A 84 17.84 0.22 -5.20
C LEU A 84 18.49 0.29 -3.82
N PHE A 85 17.96 -0.47 -2.88
CA PHE A 85 18.52 -0.59 -1.52
C PHE A 85 18.06 -1.90 -0.86
N GLY A 86 18.76 -2.32 0.18
CA GLY A 86 18.40 -3.52 0.96
C GLY A 86 17.37 -3.21 2.04
N GLY A 87 16.47 -4.16 2.29
CA GLY A 87 15.46 -4.06 3.35
C GLY A 87 14.30 -3.14 3.00
N ALA A 88 13.76 -2.44 4.00
CA ALA A 88 12.63 -1.54 3.85
C ALA A 88 12.88 -0.20 4.57
N SER A 89 12.34 0.87 3.99
CA SER A 89 12.48 2.22 4.53
C SER A 89 11.14 2.75 5.04
N VAL A 90 11.19 3.44 6.18
CA VAL A 90 10.06 4.13 6.82
C VAL A 90 10.32 5.61 6.84
N TRP A 91 9.36 6.44 6.45
CA TRP A 91 9.42 7.88 6.69
C TRP A 91 8.91 8.15 8.11
N PRO A 92 9.78 8.64 9.04
CA PRO A 92 9.50 8.49 10.47
C PRO A 92 8.57 9.55 11.08
N SER A 93 8.36 10.71 10.42
CA SER A 93 7.60 11.81 11.00
C SER A 93 7.15 12.84 9.96
N GLY A 94 6.28 13.76 10.36
CA GLY A 94 5.77 14.82 9.49
C GLY A 94 4.51 14.39 8.75
N GLY A 95 4.54 14.34 7.42
CA GLY A 95 3.37 13.97 6.62
C GLY A 95 3.65 13.86 5.14
N TYR A 96 2.69 13.32 4.39
CA TYR A 96 2.66 13.33 2.93
C TYR A 96 1.58 14.28 2.45
N GLU A 97 1.93 15.16 1.51
CA GLU A 97 0.99 16.07 0.87
C GLU A 97 0.30 15.39 -0.30
N THR A 98 -1.00 15.60 -0.39
CA THR A 98 -1.84 15.33 -1.57
C THR A 98 -2.63 16.59 -1.89
N PRO A 99 -3.30 16.69 -3.06
CA PRO A 99 -4.23 17.79 -3.32
C PRO A 99 -5.38 17.89 -2.31
N LEU A 100 -5.73 16.79 -1.64
CA LEU A 100 -6.79 16.77 -0.62
C LEU A 100 -6.30 17.19 0.78
N GLY A 101 -5.03 17.49 0.93
CA GLY A 101 -4.41 17.92 2.19
C GLY A 101 -3.28 16.99 2.63
N VAL A 102 -2.67 17.33 3.75
CA VAL A 102 -1.55 16.55 4.33
C VAL A 102 -2.10 15.41 5.16
N VAL A 103 -1.64 14.19 4.87
CA VAL A 103 -1.85 13.01 5.72
C VAL A 103 -0.70 12.94 6.72
N PRO A 104 -0.96 13.05 8.02
CA PRO A 104 0.08 13.01 9.05
C PRO A 104 0.65 11.60 9.21
N ILE A 105 1.93 11.52 9.52
CA ILE A 105 2.56 10.26 9.89
C ILE A 105 2.33 9.99 11.37
N ASP A 106 1.98 8.75 11.70
CA ASP A 106 2.01 8.24 13.08
C ASP A 106 3.47 8.00 13.47
N ALA A 107 4.09 9.02 14.07
CA ALA A 107 5.51 8.98 14.44
C ALA A 107 5.81 7.97 15.55
N GLU A 108 4.84 7.69 16.43
CA GLU A 108 4.99 6.68 17.48
C GLU A 108 5.06 5.27 16.85
N LEU A 109 4.09 4.94 16.03
CA LEU A 109 4.05 3.65 15.33
C LEU A 109 5.23 3.51 14.36
N ALA A 110 5.60 4.57 13.62
CA ALA A 110 6.77 4.56 12.74
C ALA A 110 8.07 4.29 13.52
N GLY A 111 8.25 4.92 14.67
CA GLY A 111 9.38 4.67 15.56
C GLY A 111 9.41 3.26 16.11
N ALA A 112 8.25 2.71 16.50
CA ALA A 112 8.13 1.33 16.96
C ALA A 112 8.47 0.31 15.86
N ILE A 113 8.01 0.54 14.62
CA ILE A 113 8.34 -0.30 13.46
C ILE A 113 9.85 -0.26 13.18
N LEU A 114 10.46 0.92 13.18
CA LEU A 114 11.91 1.09 12.97
C LEU A 114 12.75 0.38 14.03
N GLY A 115 12.29 0.36 15.27
CA GLY A 115 12.99 -0.32 16.37
C GLY A 115 12.77 -1.83 16.45
N ALA A 116 11.83 -2.38 15.66
CA ALA A 116 11.41 -3.77 15.78
C ALA A 116 12.33 -4.77 15.04
N ASP A 117 12.96 -4.35 13.93
CA ASP A 117 13.80 -5.23 13.11
C ASP A 117 14.87 -4.40 12.36
N PRO A 118 16.14 -4.86 12.29
CA PRO A 118 17.23 -4.14 11.60
C PRO A 118 17.06 -4.05 10.07
N VAL A 119 16.14 -4.79 9.49
CA VAL A 119 15.78 -4.65 8.06
C VAL A 119 15.13 -3.30 7.77
N MET A 120 14.53 -2.67 8.81
CA MET A 120 13.88 -1.36 8.72
C MET A 120 14.89 -0.23 8.89
N ASN A 121 14.84 0.77 8.02
CA ASN A 121 15.68 1.96 8.12
C ASN A 121 14.86 3.24 7.91
N ALA A 122 15.42 4.40 8.27
CA ALA A 122 14.77 5.70 8.17
C ALA A 122 15.32 6.55 7.00
N ASP A 123 15.91 5.92 5.97
CA ASP A 123 16.39 6.67 4.79
C ASP A 123 15.20 7.20 3.99
N ARG A 124 15.17 8.50 3.80
CA ARG A 124 14.09 9.18 3.07
C ARG A 124 14.24 9.15 1.55
N LYS A 125 15.43 8.82 1.05
CA LYS A 125 15.69 8.78 -0.40
C LYS A 125 14.75 7.86 -1.16
N PRO A 126 14.44 6.62 -0.68
CA PRO A 126 13.49 5.75 -1.35
C PRO A 126 12.10 6.35 -1.52
N HIS A 127 11.68 7.20 -0.57
CA HIS A 127 10.36 7.82 -0.60
C HIS A 127 10.28 9.07 -1.48
N ALA A 128 11.40 9.75 -1.70
CA ALA A 128 11.42 11.12 -2.25
C ALA A 128 10.69 11.25 -3.61
N ALA A 129 10.88 10.27 -4.52
CA ALA A 129 10.26 10.23 -5.85
C ALA A 129 9.38 9.00 -6.07
N GLU A 130 9.06 8.24 -5.00
CA GLU A 130 8.27 7.02 -5.09
C GLU A 130 6.77 7.34 -5.09
N HIS A 131 6.03 6.69 -6.00
CA HIS A 131 4.61 6.91 -6.20
C HIS A 131 3.72 5.85 -5.56
N SER A 132 4.25 4.63 -5.36
CA SER A 132 3.45 3.46 -4.95
C SER A 132 2.72 3.63 -3.61
N VAL A 133 3.30 4.40 -2.69
CA VAL A 133 2.67 4.75 -1.42
C VAL A 133 1.76 5.96 -1.55
N GLU A 134 2.22 7.01 -2.25
CA GLU A 134 1.49 8.27 -2.38
C GLU A 134 0.13 8.09 -3.05
N ILE A 135 0.05 7.27 -4.10
CA ILE A 135 -1.15 7.09 -4.91
C ILE A 135 -2.32 6.48 -4.13
N GLN A 136 -2.04 5.80 -3.02
CA GLN A 136 -3.06 5.21 -2.16
C GLN A 136 -3.76 6.26 -1.28
N LEU A 137 -3.06 7.37 -0.99
CA LEU A 137 -3.52 8.34 0.02
C LEU A 137 -4.82 9.04 -0.33
N PRO A 138 -5.08 9.52 -1.58
CA PRO A 138 -6.34 10.20 -1.86
C PRO A 138 -7.57 9.29 -1.71
N PHE A 139 -7.46 8.00 -2.07
CA PHE A 139 -8.53 7.02 -1.81
C PHE A 139 -8.76 6.83 -0.30
N LEU A 140 -7.69 6.70 0.48
CA LEU A 140 -7.77 6.60 1.94
C LEU A 140 -8.38 7.85 2.56
N GLN A 141 -8.04 9.05 2.06
CA GLN A 141 -8.62 10.31 2.54
C GLN A 141 -10.13 10.38 2.29
N GLU A 142 -10.61 9.93 1.13
CA GLU A 142 -12.05 9.92 0.83
C GLU A 142 -12.78 8.77 1.55
N ALA A 143 -12.14 7.62 1.77
CA ALA A 143 -12.75 6.47 2.44
C ALA A 143 -12.82 6.64 3.97
N LEU A 144 -11.73 7.09 4.59
CA LEU A 144 -11.59 7.13 6.05
C LEU A 144 -11.75 8.54 6.65
N GLY A 145 -11.62 9.59 5.84
CA GLY A 145 -11.56 10.97 6.31
C GLY A 145 -10.20 11.28 6.95
N SER A 146 -10.18 11.61 8.23
CA SER A 146 -8.95 11.91 8.97
C SER A 146 -8.34 10.64 9.55
N PHE A 147 -7.07 10.41 9.25
CA PHE A 147 -6.27 9.29 9.79
C PHE A 147 -4.79 9.68 9.84
N SER A 148 -3.99 8.93 10.60
CA SER A 148 -2.54 8.95 10.52
C SER A 148 -2.04 7.65 9.87
N PHE A 149 -0.84 7.69 9.28
CA PHE A 149 -0.31 6.52 8.60
C PHE A 149 1.20 6.34 8.77
N VAL A 150 1.68 5.14 8.45
CA VAL A 150 3.11 4.86 8.33
C VAL A 150 3.41 4.42 6.90
N PRO A 151 4.20 5.18 6.13
CA PRO A 151 4.69 4.78 4.81
C PRO A 151 5.89 3.84 4.93
N ILE A 152 5.83 2.72 4.24
CA ILE A 152 6.93 1.76 4.10
C ILE A 152 7.22 1.56 2.62
N VAL A 153 8.48 1.73 2.22
CA VAL A 153 8.97 1.43 0.88
C VAL A 153 9.94 0.26 0.97
N MET A 154 9.62 -0.84 0.28
CA MET A 154 10.47 -2.04 0.24
C MET A 154 11.49 -1.96 -0.89
N GLY A 155 12.77 -2.05 -0.57
CA GLY A 155 13.86 -2.10 -1.53
C GLY A 155 14.14 -3.52 -2.03
N THR A 156 14.17 -4.49 -1.10
CA THR A 156 14.18 -5.92 -1.41
C THR A 156 12.84 -6.56 -1.09
N GLN A 157 12.45 -7.54 -1.89
CA GLN A 157 11.13 -8.17 -1.81
C GLN A 157 11.21 -9.70 -1.63
N ASP A 158 12.37 -10.21 -1.22
CA ASP A 158 12.52 -11.63 -0.88
C ASP A 158 11.66 -12.00 0.35
N VAL A 159 11.37 -13.30 0.49
CA VAL A 159 10.46 -13.78 1.54
C VAL A 159 10.92 -13.41 2.95
N ARG A 160 12.23 -13.39 3.21
CA ARG A 160 12.76 -13.04 4.53
C ARG A 160 12.53 -11.56 4.85
N THR A 161 12.76 -10.69 3.88
CA THR A 161 12.44 -9.26 4.02
C THR A 161 10.94 -9.05 4.26
N CYS A 162 10.07 -9.77 3.54
CA CYS A 162 8.63 -9.72 3.74
C CYS A 162 8.22 -10.17 5.16
N GLU A 163 8.79 -11.27 5.65
CA GLU A 163 8.56 -11.78 7.01
C GLU A 163 9.03 -10.78 8.07
N SER A 164 10.22 -10.18 7.92
CA SER A 164 10.75 -9.16 8.83
C SER A 164 9.87 -7.90 8.85
N VAL A 165 9.45 -7.39 7.69
CA VAL A 165 8.54 -6.23 7.60
C VAL A 165 7.21 -6.53 8.27
N ALA A 166 6.61 -7.69 7.98
CA ALA A 166 5.34 -8.09 8.57
C ALA A 166 5.42 -8.25 10.09
N GLU A 167 6.50 -8.87 10.60
CA GLU A 167 6.72 -9.04 12.03
C GLU A 167 6.93 -7.69 12.73
N ALA A 168 7.70 -6.78 12.11
CA ALA A 168 7.91 -5.43 12.64
C ALA A 168 6.59 -4.66 12.76
N VAL A 169 5.76 -4.69 11.72
CA VAL A 169 4.43 -4.05 11.72
C VAL A 169 3.53 -4.69 12.77
N PHE A 170 3.43 -6.02 12.80
CA PHE A 170 2.56 -6.73 13.73
C PHE A 170 2.92 -6.45 15.19
N ARG A 171 4.22 -6.51 15.55
CA ARG A 171 4.68 -6.22 16.91
C ARG A 171 4.45 -4.78 17.33
N ALA A 172 4.76 -3.83 16.42
CA ALA A 172 4.60 -2.41 16.70
C ALA A 172 3.12 -2.01 16.85
N ALA A 173 2.22 -2.68 16.12
CA ALA A 173 0.80 -2.42 16.15
C ALA A 173 0.03 -3.19 17.23
N LYS A 174 0.73 -3.89 18.14
CA LYS A 174 0.07 -4.70 19.18
C LYS A 174 -0.91 -3.86 19.99
N GLY A 175 -2.17 -4.28 20.01
CA GLY A 175 -3.26 -3.60 20.74
C GLY A 175 -3.84 -2.39 20.00
N LYS A 176 -3.42 -2.11 18.77
CA LYS A 176 -3.99 -1.09 17.87
C LYS A 176 -4.82 -1.78 16.78
N ASP A 177 -5.91 -1.15 16.39
CA ASP A 177 -6.70 -1.53 15.22
C ASP A 177 -6.13 -0.84 13.98
N ILE A 178 -5.39 -1.57 13.15
CA ILE A 178 -4.70 -1.02 11.98
C ILE A 178 -5.26 -1.55 10.67
N LEU A 179 -5.16 -0.74 9.62
CA LEU A 179 -5.34 -1.17 8.23
C LEU A 179 -3.96 -1.22 7.55
N VAL A 180 -3.61 -2.34 6.95
CA VAL A 180 -2.41 -2.47 6.14
C VAL A 180 -2.80 -2.48 4.66
N VAL A 181 -2.16 -1.62 3.87
CA VAL A 181 -2.38 -1.55 2.42
C VAL A 181 -1.11 -1.97 1.71
N GLY A 182 -1.15 -3.12 1.04
CA GLY A 182 -0.12 -3.60 0.13
C GLY A 182 -0.35 -3.01 -1.27
N SER A 183 0.58 -2.20 -1.72
CA SER A 183 0.49 -1.48 -2.98
C SER A 183 1.20 -2.26 -4.09
N SER A 184 0.46 -2.73 -5.09
CA SER A 184 1.02 -3.51 -6.20
C SER A 184 0.14 -3.48 -7.44
N ASP A 185 0.76 -3.22 -8.58
CA ASP A 185 0.20 -3.65 -9.85
C ASP A 185 0.60 -5.11 -10.12
N LEU A 186 -0.14 -5.79 -10.99
CA LEU A 186 0.14 -7.14 -11.44
C LEU A 186 1.04 -7.14 -12.68
N SER A 187 0.90 -8.08 -13.58
CA SER A 187 1.78 -8.23 -14.75
C SER A 187 1.73 -7.01 -15.70
N HIS A 188 2.85 -6.73 -16.37
CA HIS A 188 2.99 -5.59 -17.28
C HIS A 188 3.45 -6.02 -18.68
N PHE A 189 2.98 -5.29 -19.72
CA PHE A 189 3.44 -5.42 -21.11
C PHE A 189 3.18 -6.79 -21.76
N HIS A 190 2.20 -7.54 -21.28
CA HIS A 190 1.79 -8.83 -21.83
C HIS A 190 0.55 -8.71 -22.72
N SER A 191 0.31 -9.71 -23.55
CA SER A 191 -0.99 -9.89 -24.20
C SER A 191 -2.08 -10.14 -23.14
N TYR A 192 -3.34 -9.86 -23.47
CA TYR A 192 -4.45 -10.08 -22.55
C TYR A 192 -4.49 -11.50 -21.98
N GLU A 193 -4.25 -12.52 -22.85
CA GLU A 193 -4.25 -13.91 -22.44
C GLU A 193 -3.11 -14.24 -21.48
N GLN A 194 -1.92 -13.72 -21.75
CA GLN A 194 -0.76 -13.89 -20.86
C GLN A 194 -0.98 -13.18 -19.52
N ALA A 195 -1.42 -11.92 -19.55
CA ALA A 195 -1.74 -11.17 -18.34
C ALA A 195 -2.77 -11.91 -17.50
N THR A 196 -3.90 -12.32 -18.07
CA THR A 196 -4.94 -13.07 -17.35
C THR A 196 -4.40 -14.33 -16.68
N ARG A 197 -3.48 -15.05 -17.33
CA ARG A 197 -2.87 -16.25 -16.77
C ARG A 197 -1.94 -15.91 -15.61
N LEU A 198 -1.04 -14.95 -15.77
CA LEU A 198 -0.06 -14.55 -14.76
C LEU A 198 -0.75 -13.95 -13.53
N ASP A 199 -1.69 -13.04 -13.77
CA ASP A 199 -2.46 -12.35 -12.73
C ASP A 199 -3.37 -13.33 -11.98
N GLY A 200 -3.94 -14.30 -12.69
CA GLY A 200 -4.77 -15.33 -12.11
C GLY A 200 -4.05 -16.14 -11.03
N ILE A 201 -2.76 -16.43 -11.22
CA ILE A 201 -1.94 -17.12 -10.21
C ILE A 201 -1.85 -16.28 -8.93
N VAL A 202 -1.53 -15.00 -9.05
CA VAL A 202 -1.44 -14.08 -7.89
C VAL A 202 -2.78 -14.01 -7.16
N VAL A 203 -3.88 -13.77 -7.90
CA VAL A 203 -5.23 -13.67 -7.32
C VAL A 203 -5.63 -14.95 -6.59
N ASP A 204 -5.36 -16.11 -7.19
CA ASP A 204 -5.70 -17.41 -6.59
C ASP A 204 -4.90 -17.67 -5.31
N LEU A 205 -3.61 -17.35 -5.28
CA LEU A 205 -2.76 -17.54 -4.12
C LEU A 205 -3.12 -16.56 -2.97
N VAL A 206 -3.45 -15.32 -3.31
CA VAL A 206 -3.98 -14.36 -2.31
C VAL A 206 -5.31 -14.85 -1.74
N ARG A 207 -6.24 -15.35 -2.56
CA ARG A 207 -7.52 -15.90 -2.11
C ARG A 207 -7.34 -17.13 -1.21
N LYS A 208 -6.35 -17.96 -1.50
CA LYS A 208 -5.99 -19.14 -0.68
C LYS A 208 -5.22 -18.78 0.58
N ARG A 209 -4.79 -17.52 0.71
CA ARG A 209 -3.89 -17.02 1.78
C ARG A 209 -2.54 -17.77 1.82
N ASP A 210 -2.09 -18.26 0.66
CA ASP A 210 -0.82 -19.00 0.56
C ASP A 210 0.32 -18.05 0.16
N TYR A 211 0.79 -17.27 1.14
CA TYR A 211 1.88 -16.30 0.93
C TYR A 211 3.21 -16.99 0.54
N ARG A 212 3.43 -18.23 1.03
CA ARG A 212 4.67 -18.96 0.71
C ARG A 212 4.70 -19.40 -0.74
N ALA A 213 3.60 -19.94 -1.24
CA ALA A 213 3.48 -20.26 -2.65
C ALA A 213 3.59 -18.98 -3.50
N LEU A 214 2.92 -17.88 -3.10
CA LEU A 214 3.01 -16.61 -3.81
C LEU A 214 4.45 -16.09 -3.90
N ALA A 215 5.19 -16.07 -2.78
CA ALA A 215 6.57 -15.62 -2.77
C ALA A 215 7.45 -16.47 -3.69
N ARG A 216 7.27 -17.80 -3.68
CA ARG A 216 8.01 -18.71 -4.55
C ARG A 216 7.66 -18.49 -6.03
N GLU A 217 6.37 -18.43 -6.40
CA GLU A 217 5.95 -18.23 -7.80
C GLU A 217 6.43 -16.88 -8.36
N LEU A 218 6.50 -15.82 -7.51
CA LEU A 218 7.08 -14.53 -7.86
C LEU A 218 8.60 -14.64 -8.09
N GLU A 219 9.33 -15.37 -7.24
CA GLU A 219 10.77 -15.56 -7.35
C GLU A 219 11.13 -16.40 -8.59
N GLU A 220 10.32 -17.41 -8.91
CA GLU A 220 10.48 -18.28 -10.08
C GLU A 220 10.02 -17.60 -11.40
N GLY A 221 9.34 -16.44 -11.31
CA GLY A 221 8.81 -15.73 -12.47
C GLY A 221 7.59 -16.40 -13.12
N SER A 222 6.91 -17.29 -12.40
CA SER A 222 5.67 -17.96 -12.83
C SER A 222 4.46 -17.02 -12.77
N CYS A 223 4.54 -15.96 -11.99
CA CYS A 223 3.61 -14.84 -11.94
C CYS A 223 4.38 -13.54 -11.71
N GLU A 224 3.70 -12.41 -11.86
CA GLU A 224 4.31 -11.09 -11.76
C GLU A 224 3.47 -10.15 -10.90
N ALA A 225 4.15 -9.41 -10.03
CA ALA A 225 3.59 -8.28 -9.29
C ALA A 225 4.74 -7.35 -8.91
N CYS A 226 4.70 -6.06 -9.32
CA CYS A 226 5.77 -5.12 -9.02
C CYS A 226 5.93 -4.88 -7.51
N GLY A 227 4.83 -4.98 -6.76
CA GLY A 227 4.76 -4.94 -5.30
C GLY A 227 4.48 -6.32 -4.69
N GLY A 228 5.03 -7.40 -5.23
CA GLY A 228 4.83 -8.75 -4.71
C GLY A 228 5.20 -8.87 -3.24
N GLY A 229 6.32 -8.27 -2.83
CA GLY A 229 6.73 -8.19 -1.42
C GLY A 229 5.74 -7.46 -0.53
N PRO A 230 5.28 -6.23 -0.85
CA PRO A 230 4.17 -5.56 -0.19
C PRO A 230 2.91 -6.42 -0.04
N VAL A 231 2.52 -7.17 -1.08
CA VAL A 231 1.38 -8.10 -1.02
C VAL A 231 1.64 -9.21 0.01
N VAL A 232 2.79 -9.88 -0.08
CA VAL A 232 3.18 -10.96 0.85
C VAL A 232 3.24 -10.44 2.29
N ALA A 233 3.86 -9.27 2.53
CA ALA A 233 3.93 -8.66 3.86
C ALA A 233 2.53 -8.34 4.41
N THR A 234 1.62 -7.81 3.58
CA THR A 234 0.23 -7.54 3.96
C THR A 234 -0.52 -8.81 4.33
N MET A 235 -0.36 -9.90 3.54
CA MET A 235 -0.95 -11.20 3.85
C MET A 235 -0.47 -11.75 5.20
N LEU A 236 0.84 -11.64 5.46
CA LEU A 236 1.46 -12.07 6.70
C LEU A 236 0.96 -11.30 7.93
N VAL A 237 0.80 -9.97 7.84
CA VAL A 237 0.21 -9.18 8.92
C VAL A 237 -1.23 -9.61 9.17
N ALA A 238 -2.03 -9.76 8.10
CA ALA A 238 -3.43 -10.15 8.21
C ALA A 238 -3.64 -11.59 8.76
N GLU A 239 -2.67 -12.49 8.56
CA GLU A 239 -2.71 -13.84 9.15
C GLU A 239 -2.46 -13.83 10.66
N LYS A 240 -1.64 -12.86 11.14
CA LYS A 240 -1.26 -12.74 12.57
C LYS A 240 -2.29 -11.95 13.39
N ALA A 241 -3.11 -11.12 12.75
CA ALA A 241 -4.09 -10.25 13.40
C ALA A 241 -5.41 -10.97 13.71
#